data_4a162d83fbc7c7c50a0e9ad926e2fb96
#
_entry.id   4a162d83fbc7c7c50a0e9ad926e2fb96
#
_cell.length_a   1.000
_cell.length_b   1.000
_cell.length_c   1.000
_cell.angle_alpha   90.00
_cell.angle_beta   90.00
_cell.angle_gamma   90.00
#
_symmetry.space_group_name_H-M   'P 1'
#
loop_
_entity.id
_entity.type
_entity.pdbx_description
1 polymer ?
#
loop_
_entity_poly.entity_id
_entity_poly.type
_entity_poly.pdbx_seq_one_letter_code
_entity_poly.pdbx_strand_id
1 'polypeptide(L)'
;WTNAEFPPAETALLEAGVAPHRLVRARTTSAAVLAAGRPDPLLAEADVAFGQPDAAQCLACPRLRWVEVTTAGYTRYDTAEFREGFRARGAVFTNASSVFADSCAQHVLAMMLALGRRLLPSHREQLADRSWHYDERRFESRLLTGQTVLLLGFGAIGRRLAELLAPFGLTILAVRRQVRSERGVRILPEEQLSSAL
;
A
#
# COMPACT_ATOMS: atom_id res chain seq x y z
N TRP A 1 -17.65 13.10 7.49
CA TRP A 1 -17.89 13.08 6.04
C TRP A 1 -17.12 11.95 5.38
N THR A 2 -17.72 11.29 4.37
CA THR A 2 -17.05 10.31 3.54
C THR A 2 -17.52 10.34 2.08
N ASN A 3 -16.60 10.16 1.14
CA ASN A 3 -16.90 9.88 -0.26
C ASN A 3 -16.46 8.45 -0.67
N ALA A 4 -16.02 7.64 0.28
CA ALA A 4 -15.67 6.25 0.03
C ALA A 4 -16.93 5.39 -0.10
N GLU A 5 -16.89 4.44 -1.04
CA GLU A 5 -17.89 3.39 -1.20
C GLU A 5 -17.36 2.08 -0.62
N PHE A 6 -18.21 1.41 0.12
CA PHE A 6 -17.92 0.09 0.67
C PHE A 6 -19.06 -0.87 0.36
N PRO A 7 -18.79 -2.18 0.32
CA PRO A 7 -19.86 -3.18 0.28
C PRO A 7 -20.80 -3.03 1.49
N PRO A 8 -22.01 -3.62 1.43
CA PRO A 8 -23.02 -3.40 2.47
C PRO A 8 -22.60 -3.73 3.90
N ALA A 9 -21.82 -4.80 4.08
CA ALA A 9 -21.37 -5.21 5.42
C ALA A 9 -20.40 -4.20 6.05
N GLU A 10 -19.41 -3.73 5.28
CA GLU A 10 -18.43 -2.72 5.71
C GLU A 10 -19.10 -1.34 5.89
N THR A 11 -20.09 -1.04 5.06
CA THR A 11 -20.93 0.15 5.23
C THR A 11 -21.66 0.14 6.57
N ALA A 12 -22.32 -0.96 6.91
CA ALA A 12 -23.02 -1.11 8.19
C ALA A 12 -22.04 -1.03 9.38
N LEU A 13 -20.83 -1.59 9.24
CA LEU A 13 -19.78 -1.50 10.25
C LEU A 13 -19.34 -0.06 10.46
N LEU A 14 -19.13 0.70 9.37
CA LEU A 14 -18.77 2.12 9.44
C LEU A 14 -19.89 2.92 10.14
N GLU A 15 -21.14 2.72 9.76
CA GLU A 15 -22.29 3.42 10.35
C GLU A 15 -22.45 3.13 11.84
N ALA A 16 -22.28 1.88 12.24
CA ALA A 16 -22.30 1.50 13.65
C ALA A 16 -21.10 2.07 14.43
N GLY A 17 -19.92 2.07 13.80
CA GLY A 17 -18.68 2.50 14.46
C GLY A 17 -18.56 4.02 14.65
N VAL A 18 -19.25 4.82 13.85
CA VAL A 18 -19.21 6.29 14.03
C VAL A 18 -20.18 6.81 15.09
N ALA A 19 -21.11 6.00 15.56
CA ALA A 19 -22.04 6.42 16.61
C ALA A 19 -21.29 6.83 17.89
N PRO A 20 -21.69 7.91 18.60
CA PRO A 20 -22.91 8.74 18.42
C PRO A 20 -22.76 9.89 17.40
N HIS A 21 -21.70 9.93 16.61
CA HIS A 21 -21.45 10.99 15.64
C HIS A 21 -22.31 10.82 14.38
N ARG A 22 -22.52 11.91 13.66
CA ARG A 22 -23.28 11.93 12.41
C ARG A 22 -22.37 11.57 11.23
N LEU A 23 -22.67 10.49 10.52
CA LEU A 23 -22.04 10.17 9.23
C LEU A 23 -22.69 11.00 8.12
N VAL A 24 -21.91 11.81 7.42
CA VAL A 24 -22.33 12.60 6.27
C VAL A 24 -21.72 11.97 5.02
N ARG A 25 -22.55 11.53 4.08
CA ARG A 25 -22.08 10.98 2.80
C ARG A 25 -21.95 12.11 1.78
N ALA A 26 -20.87 12.09 1.02
CA ALA A 26 -20.65 13.02 -0.08
C ALA A 26 -21.77 12.90 -1.13
N ARG A 27 -22.03 14.00 -1.83
CA ARG A 27 -22.97 14.01 -2.97
C ARG A 27 -22.49 13.17 -4.14
N THR A 28 -21.17 13.06 -4.31
CA THR A 28 -20.51 12.22 -5.30
C THR A 28 -19.53 11.30 -4.60
N THR A 29 -19.74 10.01 -4.77
CA THR A 29 -18.80 8.98 -4.30
C THR A 29 -17.63 8.86 -5.27
N SER A 30 -16.48 8.44 -4.75
CA SER A 30 -15.30 8.13 -5.56
C SER A 30 -15.12 6.62 -5.60
N ALA A 31 -15.62 5.99 -6.65
CA ALA A 31 -15.36 4.55 -6.90
C ALA A 31 -13.88 4.30 -7.26
N ALA A 32 -13.18 5.32 -7.76
CA ALA A 32 -11.76 5.23 -8.10
C ALA A 32 -10.90 5.77 -6.94
N VAL A 33 -10.38 4.87 -6.12
CA VAL A 33 -9.52 5.20 -4.95
C VAL A 33 -8.31 6.07 -5.34
N LEU A 34 -7.85 5.99 -6.59
CA LEU A 34 -6.72 6.77 -7.09
C LEU A 34 -7.12 8.13 -7.66
N ALA A 35 -8.42 8.37 -7.91
CA ALA A 35 -8.88 9.67 -8.41
C ALA A 35 -8.92 10.71 -7.27
N ALA A 36 -8.64 11.96 -7.61
CA ALA A 36 -8.93 13.07 -6.72
C ALA A 36 -10.44 13.17 -6.50
N GLY A 37 -10.87 13.34 -5.26
CA GLY A 37 -12.24 13.71 -4.96
C GLY A 37 -12.58 15.06 -5.59
N ARG A 38 -13.85 15.25 -5.90
CA ARG A 38 -14.38 16.57 -6.30
C ARG A 38 -14.74 17.36 -5.07
N PRO A 39 -14.68 18.70 -5.11
CA PRO A 39 -15.19 19.54 -4.06
C PRO A 39 -16.66 19.19 -3.73
N ASP A 40 -16.96 19.06 -2.46
CA ASP A 40 -18.31 18.75 -1.95
C ASP A 40 -18.69 19.74 -0.85
N PRO A 41 -19.78 20.51 -1.01
CA PRO A 41 -20.19 21.50 -0.01
C PRO A 41 -20.44 20.90 1.37
N LEU A 42 -20.80 19.63 1.48
CA LEU A 42 -21.02 18.95 2.77
C LEU A 42 -19.74 18.75 3.59
N LEU A 43 -18.56 18.80 2.96
CA LEU A 43 -17.28 18.74 3.67
C LEU A 43 -17.06 19.93 4.60
N ALA A 44 -17.63 21.10 4.27
CA ALA A 44 -17.49 22.31 5.09
C ALA A 44 -18.08 22.19 6.50
N GLU A 45 -19.04 21.26 6.68
CA GLU A 45 -19.68 21.00 7.97
C GLU A 45 -18.99 19.91 8.79
N ALA A 46 -17.99 19.24 8.22
CA ALA A 46 -17.36 18.06 8.81
C ALA A 46 -16.19 18.43 9.73
N ASP A 47 -16.05 17.67 10.81
CA ASP A 47 -14.88 17.70 11.69
C ASP A 47 -13.85 16.64 11.29
N VAL A 48 -14.31 15.55 10.65
CA VAL A 48 -13.50 14.44 10.16
C VAL A 48 -13.87 14.10 8.70
N ALA A 49 -12.88 13.87 7.85
CA ALA A 49 -13.08 13.35 6.49
C ALA A 49 -12.40 11.99 6.35
N PHE A 50 -13.15 11.01 5.85
CA PHE A 50 -12.66 9.66 5.56
C PHE A 50 -12.93 9.33 4.10
N GLY A 51 -11.87 9.10 3.32
CA GLY A 51 -11.99 8.83 1.87
C GLY A 51 -10.92 9.51 1.04
N GLN A 52 -11.34 10.19 -0.04
CA GLN A 52 -10.46 10.93 -0.93
C GLN A 52 -10.99 12.37 -1.13
N PRO A 53 -10.98 13.22 -0.09
CA PRO A 53 -11.45 14.60 -0.23
C PRO A 53 -10.55 15.41 -1.18
N ASP A 54 -11.08 16.49 -1.73
CA ASP A 54 -10.27 17.47 -2.47
C ASP A 54 -9.30 18.19 -1.53
N ALA A 55 -8.01 18.25 -1.90
CA ALA A 55 -6.96 18.78 -1.02
C ALA A 55 -7.12 20.29 -0.77
N ALA A 56 -7.49 21.07 -1.80
CA ALA A 56 -7.70 22.51 -1.66
C ALA A 56 -8.92 22.80 -0.79
N GLN A 57 -9.98 22.01 -0.94
CA GLN A 57 -11.16 22.14 -0.10
C GLN A 57 -10.87 21.77 1.36
N CYS A 58 -10.02 20.75 1.61
CA CYS A 58 -9.58 20.43 2.98
C CYS A 58 -8.89 21.62 3.64
N LEU A 59 -8.09 22.39 2.92
CA LEU A 59 -7.46 23.60 3.43
C LEU A 59 -8.49 24.71 3.72
N ALA A 60 -9.48 24.86 2.85
CA ALA A 60 -10.54 25.85 2.99
C ALA A 60 -11.59 25.55 4.07
N CYS A 61 -11.61 24.33 4.64
CA CYS A 61 -12.55 23.92 5.67
C CYS A 61 -11.94 24.05 7.08
N PRO A 62 -12.19 25.15 7.82
CA PRO A 62 -11.52 25.40 9.11
C PRO A 62 -11.98 24.46 10.23
N ARG A 63 -13.18 23.87 10.12
CA ARG A 63 -13.69 22.88 11.08
C ARG A 63 -13.02 21.52 10.97
N LEU A 64 -12.44 21.20 9.81
CA LEU A 64 -11.86 19.90 9.53
C LEU A 64 -10.58 19.69 10.36
N ARG A 65 -10.66 18.77 11.31
CA ARG A 65 -9.60 18.46 12.28
C ARG A 65 -8.82 17.19 11.95
N TRP A 66 -9.42 16.28 11.19
CA TRP A 66 -8.78 15.04 10.80
C TRP A 66 -9.20 14.62 9.38
N VAL A 67 -8.21 14.26 8.58
CA VAL A 67 -8.41 13.61 7.28
C VAL A 67 -7.71 12.27 7.30
N GLU A 68 -8.45 11.19 7.08
CA GLU A 68 -7.94 9.84 6.84
C GLU A 68 -8.20 9.49 5.38
N VAL A 69 -7.13 9.24 4.61
CA VAL A 69 -7.28 8.79 3.22
C VAL A 69 -7.23 7.27 3.12
N THR A 70 -8.13 6.70 2.30
CA THR A 70 -8.29 5.25 2.11
C THR A 70 -7.18 4.61 1.26
N THR A 71 -6.14 5.38 0.91
CA THR A 71 -4.98 4.93 0.12
C THR A 71 -3.70 4.98 0.94
N ALA A 72 -2.71 4.18 0.54
CA ALA A 72 -1.34 4.33 1.02
C ALA A 72 -0.66 5.57 0.42
N GLY A 73 -0.93 5.88 -0.84
CA GLY A 73 -0.41 7.06 -1.54
C GLY A 73 -1.13 8.34 -1.12
N TYR A 74 -0.37 9.39 -0.84
CA TYR A 74 -0.89 10.68 -0.39
C TYR A 74 -0.22 11.87 -1.10
N THR A 75 0.45 11.66 -2.22
CA THR A 75 1.25 12.68 -2.93
C THR A 75 0.47 13.98 -3.20
N ARG A 76 -0.85 13.89 -3.49
CA ARG A 76 -1.71 15.06 -3.71
C ARG A 76 -1.89 15.96 -2.48
N TYR A 77 -1.67 15.41 -1.29
CA TYR A 77 -1.73 16.11 -0.01
C TYR A 77 -0.33 16.46 0.52
N ASP A 78 0.74 15.96 -0.11
CA ASP A 78 2.12 16.16 0.32
C ASP A 78 2.73 17.44 -0.28
N THR A 79 2.01 18.55 -0.17
CA THR A 79 2.48 19.88 -0.54
C THR A 79 2.89 20.67 0.69
N ALA A 80 3.79 21.65 0.54
CA ALA A 80 4.18 22.53 1.63
C ALA A 80 2.96 23.27 2.21
N GLU A 81 2.11 23.79 1.33
CA GLU A 81 0.88 24.50 1.69
C GLU A 81 -0.06 23.62 2.55
N PHE A 82 -0.30 22.37 2.13
CA PHE A 82 -1.16 21.45 2.86
C PHE A 82 -0.59 21.13 4.26
N ARG A 83 0.71 20.81 4.32
CA ARG A 83 1.39 20.49 5.60
C ARG A 83 1.38 21.67 6.57
N GLU A 84 1.66 22.87 6.07
CA GLU A 84 1.69 24.09 6.88
C GLU A 84 0.27 24.48 7.34
N GLY A 85 -0.71 24.45 6.44
CA GLY A 85 -2.10 24.76 6.75
C GLY A 85 -2.71 23.81 7.80
N PHE A 86 -2.42 22.50 7.70
CA PHE A 86 -2.86 21.54 8.71
C PHE A 86 -2.13 21.71 10.05
N ARG A 87 -0.83 21.93 10.01
CA ARG A 87 -0.03 22.18 11.23
C ARG A 87 -0.49 23.43 11.96
N ALA A 88 -0.72 24.53 11.24
CA ALA A 88 -1.13 25.81 11.82
C ALA A 88 -2.42 25.74 12.63
N ARG A 89 -3.35 24.86 12.25
CA ARG A 89 -4.63 24.67 12.95
C ARG A 89 -4.69 23.40 13.82
N GLY A 90 -3.56 22.68 13.98
CA GLY A 90 -3.50 21.44 14.76
C GLY A 90 -4.31 20.29 14.16
N ALA A 91 -4.61 20.33 12.85
CA ALA A 91 -5.32 19.25 12.17
C ALA A 91 -4.37 18.06 11.85
N VAL A 92 -4.95 16.86 11.83
CA VAL A 92 -4.23 15.61 11.60
C VAL A 92 -4.54 15.08 10.21
N PHE A 93 -3.50 14.55 9.55
CA PHE A 93 -3.63 13.81 8.29
C PHE A 93 -3.03 12.41 8.46
N THR A 94 -3.79 11.39 8.09
CA THR A 94 -3.39 9.98 8.16
C THR A 94 -3.73 9.25 6.86
N ASN A 95 -3.11 8.10 6.64
CA ASN A 95 -3.34 7.27 5.47
C ASN A 95 -3.40 5.79 5.82
N ALA A 96 -3.93 4.98 4.90
CA ALA A 96 -4.16 3.55 5.07
C ALA A 96 -2.93 2.67 4.69
N SER A 97 -1.69 3.17 4.83
CA SER A 97 -0.51 2.47 4.31
C SER A 97 -0.28 1.08 4.92
N SER A 98 -0.60 0.88 6.20
CA SER A 98 -0.42 -0.40 6.88
C SER A 98 -1.42 -1.47 6.44
N VAL A 99 -2.60 -1.07 5.99
CA VAL A 99 -3.70 -1.97 5.57
C VAL A 99 -3.29 -2.84 4.39
N PHE A 100 -2.43 -2.33 3.51
CA PHE A 100 -2.01 -3.03 2.30
C PHE A 100 -0.79 -3.94 2.50
N ALA A 101 -0.21 -3.99 3.69
CA ALA A 101 1.05 -4.70 3.92
C ALA A 101 0.93 -6.20 3.61
N ASP A 102 -0.10 -6.87 4.13
CA ASP A 102 -0.30 -8.31 3.93
C ASP A 102 -0.59 -8.66 2.48
N SER A 103 -1.57 -8.00 1.86
CA SER A 103 -1.97 -8.30 0.47
C SER A 103 -0.84 -8.05 -0.52
N CYS A 104 -0.13 -6.93 -0.40
CA CYS A 104 1.00 -6.64 -1.26
C CYS A 104 2.18 -7.60 -1.04
N ALA A 105 2.52 -7.93 0.21
CA ALA A 105 3.62 -8.83 0.51
C ALA A 105 3.34 -10.25 0.00
N GLN A 106 2.11 -10.77 0.19
CA GLN A 106 1.69 -12.06 -0.35
C GLN A 106 1.71 -12.08 -1.88
N HIS A 107 1.27 -10.99 -2.52
CA HIS A 107 1.32 -10.88 -3.98
C HIS A 107 2.76 -10.93 -4.51
N VAL A 108 3.70 -10.19 -3.87
CA VAL A 108 5.11 -10.25 -4.25
C VAL A 108 5.68 -11.65 -4.05
N LEU A 109 5.40 -12.32 -2.93
CA LEU A 109 5.83 -13.70 -2.69
C LEU A 109 5.28 -14.65 -3.77
N ALA A 110 4.01 -14.53 -4.14
CA ALA A 110 3.39 -15.32 -5.20
C ALA A 110 4.10 -15.11 -6.54
N MET A 111 4.42 -13.86 -6.88
CA MET A 111 5.19 -13.54 -8.10
C MET A 111 6.61 -14.12 -8.06
N MET A 112 7.31 -14.03 -6.93
CA MET A 112 8.67 -14.61 -6.76
C MET A 112 8.64 -16.12 -6.97
N LEU A 113 7.67 -16.81 -6.37
CA LEU A 113 7.50 -18.26 -6.54
C LEU A 113 7.11 -18.61 -7.97
N ALA A 114 6.17 -17.88 -8.59
CA ALA A 114 5.75 -18.11 -9.97
C ALA A 114 6.90 -17.95 -10.96
N LEU A 115 7.73 -16.93 -10.80
CA LEU A 115 8.90 -16.70 -11.62
C LEU A 115 9.98 -17.77 -11.38
N GLY A 116 10.35 -17.99 -10.12
CA GLY A 116 11.37 -18.97 -9.74
C GLY A 116 11.01 -20.40 -10.18
N ARG A 117 9.74 -20.78 -10.10
CA ARG A 117 9.24 -22.11 -10.48
C ARG A 117 8.72 -22.21 -11.91
N ARG A 118 8.88 -21.17 -12.72
CA ARG A 118 8.48 -21.15 -14.13
C ARG A 118 6.98 -21.49 -14.34
N LEU A 119 6.12 -21.05 -13.42
CA LEU A 119 4.69 -21.41 -13.48
C LEU A 119 3.99 -20.84 -14.72
N LEU A 120 4.28 -19.59 -15.09
CA LEU A 120 3.63 -18.94 -16.22
C LEU A 120 3.91 -19.59 -17.57
N PRO A 121 5.18 -19.90 -17.95
CA PRO A 121 5.44 -20.66 -19.17
C PRO A 121 4.83 -22.06 -19.14
N SER A 122 4.93 -22.78 -18.02
CA SER A 122 4.32 -24.11 -17.89
C SER A 122 2.79 -24.07 -18.05
N HIS A 123 2.13 -23.06 -17.49
CA HIS A 123 0.69 -22.88 -17.66
C HIS A 123 0.32 -22.57 -19.11
N ARG A 124 1.10 -21.72 -19.80
CA ARG A 124 0.87 -21.44 -21.23
C ARG A 124 0.99 -22.69 -22.11
N GLU A 125 1.99 -23.51 -21.87
CA GLU A 125 2.16 -24.79 -22.58
C GLU A 125 0.99 -25.73 -22.33
N GLN A 126 0.54 -25.84 -21.07
CA GLN A 126 -0.62 -26.65 -20.72
C GLN A 126 -1.90 -26.22 -21.46
N LEU A 127 -2.09 -24.90 -21.66
CA LEU A 127 -3.26 -24.37 -22.37
C LEU A 127 -3.14 -24.52 -23.90
N ALA A 128 -1.92 -24.44 -24.45
CA ALA A 128 -1.68 -24.46 -25.89
C ALA A 128 -1.79 -25.87 -26.47
N ASP A 129 -0.90 -26.75 -26.09
CA ASP A 129 -0.76 -28.08 -26.69
C ASP A 129 -0.57 -29.21 -25.68
N ARG A 130 -0.60 -28.91 -24.38
CA ARG A 130 -0.34 -29.80 -23.25
C ARG A 130 1.07 -30.42 -23.29
N SER A 131 2.03 -29.72 -23.93
CA SER A 131 3.41 -30.15 -23.94
C SER A 131 4.03 -30.14 -22.54
N TRP A 132 4.97 -31.03 -22.31
CA TRP A 132 5.69 -31.16 -21.07
C TRP A 132 7.20 -31.04 -21.31
N HIS A 133 7.71 -29.82 -21.33
CA HIS A 133 9.14 -29.52 -21.52
C HIS A 133 9.90 -29.75 -20.21
N TYR A 134 9.96 -31.04 -19.78
CA TYR A 134 10.48 -31.41 -18.46
C TYR A 134 11.92 -30.94 -18.23
N ASP A 135 12.82 -31.22 -19.14
CA ASP A 135 14.26 -30.91 -18.98
C ASP A 135 14.48 -29.39 -18.94
N GLU A 136 13.88 -28.64 -19.86
CA GLU A 136 13.96 -27.18 -19.88
C GLU A 136 13.42 -26.58 -18.55
N ARG A 137 12.24 -26.99 -18.13
CA ARG A 137 11.64 -26.48 -16.90
C ARG A 137 12.43 -26.84 -15.65
N ARG A 138 13.05 -28.04 -15.62
CA ARG A 138 13.90 -28.48 -14.53
C ARG A 138 15.16 -27.62 -14.41
N PHE A 139 15.82 -27.30 -15.51
CA PHE A 139 17.07 -26.52 -15.51
C PHE A 139 16.83 -25.01 -15.34
N GLU A 140 15.71 -24.50 -15.83
CA GLU A 140 15.33 -23.08 -15.68
C GLU A 140 14.76 -22.74 -14.31
N SER A 141 14.18 -23.71 -13.62
CA SER A 141 13.58 -23.50 -12.31
C SER A 141 14.62 -23.20 -11.23
N ARG A 142 14.29 -22.30 -10.34
CA ARG A 142 15.10 -21.94 -9.17
C ARG A 142 14.30 -22.07 -7.88
N LEU A 143 14.97 -22.49 -6.82
CA LEU A 143 14.43 -22.37 -5.47
C LEU A 143 14.71 -20.96 -4.94
N LEU A 144 13.88 -20.49 -4.04
CA LEU A 144 14.18 -19.25 -3.29
C LEU A 144 15.28 -19.50 -2.23
N THR A 145 15.38 -20.72 -1.73
CA THR A 145 16.37 -21.12 -0.70
C THR A 145 17.80 -20.77 -1.14
N GLY A 146 18.51 -20.08 -0.26
CA GLY A 146 19.90 -19.67 -0.50
C GLY A 146 20.07 -18.52 -1.49
N GLN A 147 18.98 -17.97 -2.04
CA GLN A 147 19.04 -16.79 -2.90
C GLN A 147 19.22 -15.52 -2.07
N THR A 148 19.67 -14.45 -2.71
CA THR A 148 19.67 -13.12 -2.15
C THR A 148 18.51 -12.32 -2.76
N VAL A 149 17.74 -11.64 -1.92
CA VAL A 149 16.72 -10.70 -2.36
C VAL A 149 17.10 -9.30 -1.93
N LEU A 150 16.99 -8.34 -2.85
CA LEU A 150 17.19 -6.93 -2.59
C LEU A 150 15.84 -6.20 -2.60
N LEU A 151 15.47 -5.60 -1.48
CA LEU A 151 14.25 -4.82 -1.32
C LEU A 151 14.56 -3.33 -1.45
N LEU A 152 13.99 -2.68 -2.46
CA LEU A 152 14.06 -1.22 -2.60
C LEU A 152 12.96 -0.57 -1.77
N GLY A 153 13.34 -0.11 -0.58
CA GLY A 153 12.42 0.35 0.45
C GLY A 153 12.07 -0.73 1.49
N PHE A 154 12.11 -0.35 2.76
CA PHE A 154 11.80 -1.26 3.88
C PHE A 154 10.77 -0.61 4.81
N GLY A 155 9.57 -0.38 4.25
CA GLY A 155 8.37 0.10 4.95
C GLY A 155 7.52 -1.06 5.47
N ALA A 156 6.21 -0.84 5.62
CA ALA A 156 5.26 -1.85 6.11
C ALA A 156 5.24 -3.10 5.21
N ILE A 157 5.15 -2.92 3.89
CA ILE A 157 5.14 -4.02 2.90
C ILE A 157 6.47 -4.78 2.93
N GLY A 158 7.61 -4.07 2.91
CA GLY A 158 8.93 -4.72 2.91
C GLY A 158 9.19 -5.54 4.17
N ARG A 159 8.79 -5.05 5.34
CA ARG A 159 8.86 -5.80 6.60
C ARG A 159 8.00 -7.06 6.55
N ARG A 160 6.75 -6.92 6.12
CA ARG A 160 5.85 -8.05 6.01
C ARG A 160 6.35 -9.11 5.02
N LEU A 161 6.89 -8.68 3.88
CA LEU A 161 7.51 -9.57 2.91
C LEU A 161 8.73 -10.30 3.52
N ALA A 162 9.59 -9.62 4.25
CA ALA A 162 10.73 -10.25 4.92
C ALA A 162 10.29 -11.34 5.92
N GLU A 163 9.21 -11.10 6.68
CA GLU A 163 8.61 -12.11 7.56
C GLU A 163 8.13 -13.34 6.78
N LEU A 164 7.42 -13.13 5.64
CA LEU A 164 6.94 -14.22 4.79
C LEU A 164 8.08 -14.99 4.11
N LEU A 165 9.21 -14.33 3.85
CA LEU A 165 10.39 -14.94 3.24
C LEU A 165 11.30 -15.68 4.24
N ALA A 166 11.17 -15.44 5.53
CA ALA A 166 12.02 -16.03 6.55
C ALA A 166 12.14 -17.57 6.49
N PRO A 167 11.04 -18.34 6.24
CA PRO A 167 11.12 -19.80 6.14
C PRO A 167 11.93 -20.32 4.94
N PHE A 168 12.17 -19.49 3.92
CA PHE A 168 12.89 -19.90 2.71
C PHE A 168 14.42 -19.85 2.84
N GLY A 169 14.96 -19.31 3.93
CA GLY A 169 16.42 -19.24 4.13
C GLY A 169 17.15 -18.34 3.14
N LEU A 170 16.51 -17.25 2.74
CA LEU A 170 17.07 -16.21 1.87
C LEU A 170 18.02 -15.27 2.63
N THR A 171 18.98 -14.69 1.91
CA THR A 171 19.66 -13.49 2.37
C THR A 171 18.83 -12.27 1.96
N ILE A 172 18.36 -11.49 2.95
CA ILE A 172 17.53 -10.31 2.68
C ILE A 172 18.37 -9.05 2.87
N LEU A 173 18.55 -8.32 1.78
CA LEU A 173 19.13 -6.98 1.75
C LEU A 173 17.99 -5.98 1.56
N ALA A 174 18.03 -4.83 2.22
CA ALA A 174 17.06 -3.78 1.99
C ALA A 174 17.73 -2.40 1.96
N VAL A 175 17.33 -1.58 1.01
CA VAL A 175 17.80 -0.20 0.89
C VAL A 175 16.75 0.75 1.43
N ARG A 176 17.14 1.67 2.33
CA ARG A 176 16.27 2.73 2.84
C ARG A 176 17.09 3.96 3.26
N ARG A 177 16.44 5.12 3.21
CA ARG A 177 17.07 6.42 3.59
C ARG A 177 17.61 6.47 5.01
N GLN A 178 16.91 5.85 5.97
CA GLN A 178 17.36 5.81 7.37
C GLN A 178 17.79 4.38 7.69
N VAL A 179 19.08 4.17 7.86
CA VAL A 179 19.64 2.89 8.26
C VAL A 179 19.32 2.63 9.73
N ARG A 180 18.58 1.56 10.00
CA ARG A 180 18.27 1.09 11.35
C ARG A 180 18.43 -0.42 11.36
N SER A 181 18.88 -0.98 12.50
CA SER A 181 19.00 -2.43 12.67
C SER A 181 17.61 -3.09 12.58
N GLU A 182 17.52 -4.13 11.77
CA GLU A 182 16.31 -4.94 11.59
C GLU A 182 16.69 -6.42 11.65
N ARG A 183 15.93 -7.21 12.43
CA ARG A 183 16.25 -8.62 12.61
C ARG A 183 16.12 -9.40 11.31
N GLY A 184 17.17 -10.14 10.95
CA GLY A 184 17.17 -11.01 9.77
C GLY A 184 17.28 -10.28 8.43
N VAL A 185 17.50 -8.95 8.45
CA VAL A 185 17.62 -8.12 7.23
C VAL A 185 18.84 -7.23 7.35
N ARG A 186 19.69 -7.25 6.35
CA ARG A 186 20.81 -6.31 6.23
C ARG A 186 20.35 -5.04 5.56
N ILE A 187 20.26 -3.96 6.33
CA ILE A 187 19.87 -2.64 5.80
C ILE A 187 21.09 -1.95 5.21
N LEU A 188 20.96 -1.47 3.99
CA LEU A 188 21.96 -0.75 3.24
C LEU A 188 21.52 0.71 3.03
N PRO A 189 22.43 1.67 3.10
CA PRO A 189 22.16 3.03 2.67
C PRO A 189 22.01 3.09 1.14
N GLU A 190 21.39 4.15 0.64
CA GLU A 190 21.05 4.30 -0.79
C GLU A 190 22.30 4.28 -1.70
N GLU A 191 23.41 4.82 -1.22
CA GLU A 191 24.69 4.87 -1.95
C GLU A 191 25.27 3.48 -2.23
N GLN A 192 24.88 2.46 -1.48
CA GLN A 192 25.33 1.09 -1.66
C GLN A 192 24.44 0.27 -2.61
N LEU A 193 23.41 0.87 -3.19
CA LEU A 193 22.49 0.17 -4.09
C LEU A 193 23.21 -0.48 -5.27
N SER A 194 24.06 0.29 -5.97
CA SER A 194 24.77 -0.21 -7.15
C SER A 194 25.75 -1.36 -6.85
N SER A 195 26.29 -1.45 -5.62
CA SER A 195 27.17 -2.52 -5.20
C SER A 195 26.42 -3.75 -4.67
N ALA A 196 25.12 -3.63 -4.43
CA ALA A 196 24.24 -4.69 -3.95
C ALA A 196 23.52 -5.42 -5.09
N LEU A 197 23.57 -4.88 -6.31
CA LEU A 197 23.05 -5.47 -7.56
C LEU A 197 24.10 -6.34 -8.24
#